data_fc067fad473264163004b95b680e6d35
#
_entry.id   fc067fad473264163004b95b680e6d35
#
_cell.length_a   1.000
_cell.length_b   1.000
_cell.length_c   1.000
_cell.angle_alpha   90.00
_cell.angle_beta   90.00
_cell.angle_gamma   90.00
#
_symmetry.space_group_name_H-M   'P 1'
#
loop_
_entity.id
_entity.type
_entity.pdbx_description
1 polymer ?
#
loop_
_entity_poly.entity_id
_entity_poly.type
_entity_poly.pdbx_seq_one_letter_code
_entity_poly.pdbx_strand_id
1 'polypeptide(L)'
;MKTKTVIIVGGGLAGSLTATSLQEQCKVTLFTKKKLTDCNSMLAQGGIAVSMSPDDNWRAHYQDTLKAGVFHNDPVATSLLVKNGVTAIEKMIQQGMAFDQDEQGNWQFGLEGAHSFPRILHCHGDQTGKYLTCFVHEHLAQVEIKENQPVTRLLLGEGRCIGVEYLSEIREPTQLYGDAVILATGGIGGLYPLTTNDETITGDEAALAIRAGVSLADMEFVQFHPTLLTQDGKCYGLISEAVRGAGAHLVDEYGRLVMKEVHPMQDLAPRDIVARALTAEYQAGHQIFLDLREVQDFETHFPQITQLIDRHKISFRQNNLIPVRPGAHFMMGGIATDQTGATSLPGLYAVGEAACTGVHGANRLASNSLLECVVFSHQVAQGIVALPDETKATTPISQKLADKFTLPDKAALQTRAWAALGIQRSPTEIEEFLTWLAQFDFQFLPAHYSLTELETANLCLVAEAIAQAALARKENLGAHAWRKN
;
A
#
# COMPACT_ATOMS: atom_id res chain seq x y z
N MET A 1 32.27 3.64 18.06
CA MET A 1 31.23 4.20 17.17
C MET A 1 30.07 4.69 18.03
N LYS A 2 29.52 5.86 17.75
CA LYS A 2 28.31 6.35 18.42
C LYS A 2 27.12 5.53 17.90
N THR A 3 26.29 4.97 18.79
CA THR A 3 25.07 4.28 18.38
C THR A 3 24.12 5.25 17.73
N LYS A 4 23.74 5.04 16.47
CA LYS A 4 22.78 5.90 15.76
C LYS A 4 21.40 5.76 16.36
N THR A 5 20.66 6.86 16.40
CA THR A 5 19.25 6.89 16.80
C THR A 5 18.38 6.94 15.54
N VAL A 6 17.53 5.94 15.35
CA VAL A 6 16.65 5.81 14.18
C VAL A 6 15.20 5.85 14.64
N ILE A 7 14.41 6.67 13.94
CA ILE A 7 12.98 6.83 14.18
C ILE A 7 12.23 6.22 13.00
N ILE A 8 11.33 5.29 13.26
CA ILE A 8 10.50 4.64 12.24
C ILE A 8 9.04 5.02 12.49
N VAL A 9 8.36 5.49 11.45
CA VAL A 9 6.95 5.89 11.51
C VAL A 9 6.14 4.91 10.69
N GLY A 10 5.34 4.06 11.36
CA GLY A 10 4.54 3.00 10.76
C GLY A 10 5.02 1.60 11.18
N GLY A 11 4.14 0.83 11.83
CA GLY A 11 4.41 -0.52 12.36
C GLY A 11 3.94 -1.67 11.46
N GLY A 12 3.63 -1.38 10.19
CA GLY A 12 3.35 -2.42 9.19
C GLY A 12 4.60 -3.25 8.85
N LEU A 13 4.48 -4.18 7.91
CA LEU A 13 5.54 -5.12 7.55
C LEU A 13 6.86 -4.40 7.21
N ALA A 14 6.81 -3.34 6.39
CA ALA A 14 8.01 -2.63 5.97
C ALA A 14 8.75 -1.95 7.15
N GLY A 15 8.03 -1.21 7.99
CA GLY A 15 8.62 -0.54 9.14
C GLY A 15 9.17 -1.52 10.17
N SER A 16 8.43 -2.60 10.45
CA SER A 16 8.85 -3.64 11.40
C SER A 16 10.06 -4.43 10.92
N LEU A 17 10.14 -4.79 9.63
CA LEU A 17 11.32 -5.43 9.03
C LEU A 17 12.55 -4.51 9.05
N THR A 18 12.34 -3.21 8.81
CA THR A 18 13.44 -2.23 8.92
C THR A 18 13.91 -2.13 10.36
N ALA A 19 12.99 -2.12 11.33
CA ALA A 19 13.30 -2.07 12.76
C ALA A 19 14.10 -3.31 13.19
N THR A 20 13.66 -4.52 12.82
CA THR A 20 14.38 -5.77 13.14
C THR A 20 15.77 -5.81 12.53
N SER A 21 15.94 -5.25 11.32
CA SER A 21 17.25 -5.19 10.64
C SER A 21 18.23 -4.19 11.29
N LEU A 22 17.72 -3.20 12.03
CA LEU A 22 18.53 -2.12 12.64
C LEU A 22 18.78 -2.29 14.14
N GLN A 23 17.93 -3.03 14.85
CA GLN A 23 17.88 -3.01 16.32
C GLN A 23 19.16 -3.43 17.04
N GLU A 24 20.03 -4.27 16.40
CA GLU A 24 21.30 -4.67 16.99
C GLU A 24 22.41 -3.61 16.86
N GLN A 25 22.29 -2.69 15.90
CA GLN A 25 23.30 -1.70 15.55
C GLN A 25 22.90 -0.26 15.85
N CYS A 26 21.59 -0.02 16.03
CA CYS A 26 21.01 1.30 16.22
C CYS A 26 20.05 1.30 17.42
N LYS A 27 19.88 2.46 18.05
CA LYS A 27 18.74 2.68 18.94
C LYS A 27 17.51 3.00 18.11
N VAL A 28 16.52 2.10 18.09
CA VAL A 28 15.33 2.22 17.24
C VAL A 28 14.11 2.55 18.07
N THR A 29 13.37 3.61 17.67
CA THR A 29 12.03 3.93 18.18
C THR A 29 11.04 3.83 17.03
N LEU A 30 10.00 2.99 17.17
CA LEU A 30 8.95 2.75 16.19
C LEU A 30 7.62 3.33 16.68
N PHE A 31 7.02 4.21 15.87
CA PHE A 31 5.74 4.86 16.17
C PHE A 31 4.61 4.22 15.37
N THR A 32 3.46 4.02 16.02
CA THR A 32 2.21 3.67 15.35
C THR A 32 1.07 4.60 15.74
N LYS A 33 0.21 4.90 14.78
CA LYS A 33 -0.95 5.79 14.98
C LYS A 33 -2.01 5.17 15.89
N LYS A 34 -2.19 3.84 15.78
CA LYS A 34 -3.01 2.99 16.64
C LYS A 34 -2.16 1.84 17.20
N LYS A 35 -2.73 0.65 17.34
CA LYS A 35 -1.97 -0.55 17.76
C LYS A 35 -1.04 -1.01 16.65
N LEU A 36 0.00 -1.72 17.01
CA LEU A 36 0.97 -2.29 16.06
C LEU A 36 0.31 -3.23 15.03
N THR A 37 -0.77 -3.89 15.43
CA THR A 37 -1.54 -4.79 14.57
C THR A 37 -2.56 -4.09 13.66
N ASP A 38 -2.83 -2.80 13.86
CA ASP A 38 -3.79 -2.05 13.05
C ASP A 38 -3.09 -1.49 11.81
N CYS A 39 -2.91 -2.33 10.81
CA CYS A 39 -2.20 -1.99 9.57
C CYS A 39 -2.65 -2.87 8.38
N ASN A 40 -2.45 -2.36 7.16
CA ASN A 40 -2.77 -3.09 5.93
C ASN A 40 -2.05 -4.44 5.79
N SER A 41 -0.82 -4.55 6.32
CA SER A 41 -0.05 -5.78 6.23
C SER A 41 -0.76 -6.96 6.92
N MET A 42 -1.46 -6.72 8.03
CA MET A 42 -2.27 -7.73 8.73
C MET A 42 -3.50 -8.19 7.92
N LEU A 43 -3.96 -7.36 7.00
CA LEU A 43 -5.15 -7.62 6.17
C LEU A 43 -4.81 -8.27 4.83
N ALA A 44 -3.54 -8.37 4.45
CA ALA A 44 -3.13 -8.87 3.13
C ALA A 44 -3.44 -10.38 3.00
N GLN A 45 -4.43 -10.68 2.14
CA GLN A 45 -4.95 -12.02 1.90
C GLN A 45 -4.15 -12.79 0.84
N GLY A 46 -3.52 -12.07 -0.10
CA GLY A 46 -2.67 -12.66 -1.13
C GLY A 46 -1.40 -13.25 -0.53
N GLY A 47 -0.55 -13.77 -1.40
CA GLY A 47 0.74 -14.31 -0.98
C GLY A 47 1.89 -13.32 -1.20
N ILE A 48 3.09 -13.88 -1.23
CA ILE A 48 4.31 -13.17 -1.60
C ILE A 48 4.86 -13.76 -2.90
N ALA A 49 5.08 -12.92 -3.91
CA ALA A 49 5.59 -13.35 -5.20
C ALA A 49 7.09 -13.58 -5.13
N VAL A 50 7.54 -14.81 -5.36
CA VAL A 50 8.97 -15.15 -5.36
C VAL A 50 9.24 -16.32 -6.29
N SER A 51 10.25 -16.21 -7.15
CA SER A 51 10.59 -17.22 -8.16
C SER A 51 11.44 -18.37 -7.56
N MET A 52 10.82 -19.17 -6.69
CA MET A 52 11.42 -20.33 -6.03
C MET A 52 10.93 -21.68 -6.59
N SER A 53 9.91 -21.67 -7.45
CA SER A 53 9.46 -22.89 -8.15
C SER A 53 10.54 -23.40 -9.11
N PRO A 54 10.73 -24.73 -9.26
CA PRO A 54 11.69 -25.30 -10.19
C PRO A 54 11.54 -24.86 -11.64
N ASP A 55 10.31 -24.56 -12.07
CA ASP A 55 10.00 -24.15 -13.44
C ASP A 55 10.06 -22.63 -13.64
N ASP A 56 10.26 -21.85 -12.57
CA ASP A 56 10.30 -20.38 -12.60
C ASP A 56 11.71 -19.84 -12.42
N ASN A 57 11.91 -18.57 -12.74
CA ASN A 57 13.18 -17.89 -12.51
C ASN A 57 12.97 -16.37 -12.38
N TRP A 58 13.94 -15.69 -11.76
CA TRP A 58 13.86 -14.25 -11.53
C TRP A 58 13.67 -13.43 -12.82
N ARG A 59 14.12 -13.91 -14.00
CA ARG A 59 13.94 -13.19 -15.26
C ARG A 59 12.49 -13.21 -15.71
N ALA A 60 11.78 -14.33 -15.54
CA ALA A 60 10.36 -14.42 -15.83
C ALA A 60 9.57 -13.49 -14.88
N HIS A 61 9.88 -13.51 -13.57
CA HIS A 61 9.26 -12.60 -12.61
C HIS A 61 9.53 -11.12 -12.95
N TYR A 62 10.75 -10.79 -13.34
CA TYR A 62 11.12 -9.45 -13.81
C TYR A 62 10.27 -9.02 -15.02
N GLN A 63 10.14 -9.87 -16.03
CA GLN A 63 9.35 -9.57 -17.21
C GLN A 63 7.87 -9.39 -16.92
N ASP A 64 7.30 -10.22 -16.04
CA ASP A 64 5.91 -10.08 -15.61
C ASP A 64 5.70 -8.77 -14.85
N THR A 65 6.64 -8.38 -13.98
CA THR A 65 6.60 -7.12 -13.25
C THR A 65 6.65 -5.92 -14.20
N LEU A 66 7.55 -5.92 -15.21
CA LEU A 66 7.62 -4.86 -16.20
C LEU A 66 6.34 -4.76 -17.05
N LYS A 67 5.80 -5.90 -17.49
CA LYS A 67 4.56 -5.94 -18.28
C LYS A 67 3.37 -5.42 -17.48
N ALA A 68 3.22 -5.86 -16.23
CA ALA A 68 2.16 -5.40 -15.35
C ALA A 68 2.25 -3.90 -15.07
N GLY A 69 3.46 -3.37 -14.88
CA GLY A 69 3.74 -1.95 -14.68
C GLY A 69 3.73 -1.12 -15.95
N VAL A 70 3.34 -1.73 -17.09
CA VAL A 70 3.25 -1.10 -18.42
C VAL A 70 4.58 -0.49 -18.85
N PHE A 71 5.70 -1.12 -18.46
CA PHE A 71 7.08 -0.69 -18.73
C PHE A 71 7.43 0.73 -18.23
N HIS A 72 6.66 1.25 -17.26
CA HIS A 72 6.95 2.48 -16.54
C HIS A 72 7.85 2.26 -15.31
N ASN A 73 8.17 1.02 -15.04
CA ASN A 73 8.98 0.59 -13.90
C ASN A 73 10.42 1.12 -14.00
N ASP A 74 11.07 1.37 -12.85
CA ASP A 74 12.52 1.47 -12.76
C ASP A 74 13.16 0.07 -12.95
N PRO A 75 13.96 -0.13 -14.03
CA PRO A 75 14.53 -1.46 -14.31
C PRO A 75 15.53 -1.93 -13.24
N VAL A 76 16.23 -0.98 -12.58
CA VAL A 76 17.23 -1.30 -11.55
C VAL A 76 16.52 -1.74 -10.27
N ALA A 77 15.54 -0.97 -9.80
CA ALA A 77 14.73 -1.31 -8.63
C ALA A 77 13.96 -2.63 -8.84
N THR A 78 13.36 -2.84 -10.02
CA THR A 78 12.67 -4.10 -10.36
C THR A 78 13.63 -5.29 -10.34
N SER A 79 14.83 -5.15 -10.94
CA SER A 79 15.85 -6.21 -10.93
C SER A 79 16.33 -6.53 -9.51
N LEU A 80 16.49 -5.49 -8.67
CA LEU A 80 16.87 -5.63 -7.26
C LEU A 80 15.81 -6.41 -6.49
N LEU A 81 14.53 -6.06 -6.66
CA LEU A 81 13.41 -6.76 -6.03
C LEU A 81 13.45 -8.25 -6.31
N VAL A 82 13.39 -8.63 -7.59
CA VAL A 82 13.18 -10.04 -7.98
C VAL A 82 14.40 -10.93 -7.74
N LYS A 83 15.61 -10.36 -7.81
CA LYS A 83 16.85 -11.11 -7.53
C LYS A 83 17.05 -11.34 -6.03
N ASN A 84 16.87 -10.30 -5.22
CA ASN A 84 17.10 -10.39 -3.79
C ASN A 84 15.91 -11.04 -3.06
N GLY A 85 14.74 -11.08 -3.68
CA GLY A 85 13.54 -11.67 -3.11
C GLY A 85 13.73 -13.13 -2.72
N VAL A 86 14.33 -13.95 -3.59
CA VAL A 86 14.59 -15.39 -3.31
C VAL A 86 15.42 -15.54 -2.04
N THR A 87 16.59 -14.90 -2.00
CA THR A 87 17.49 -14.99 -0.85
C THR A 87 16.87 -14.44 0.44
N ALA A 88 16.05 -13.37 0.33
CA ALA A 88 15.38 -12.78 1.49
C ALA A 88 14.33 -13.72 2.08
N ILE A 89 13.53 -14.38 1.23
CA ILE A 89 12.52 -15.35 1.66
C ILE A 89 13.18 -16.62 2.21
N GLU A 90 14.23 -17.13 1.56
CA GLU A 90 15.02 -18.27 2.10
C GLU A 90 15.55 -17.98 3.51
N LYS A 91 16.04 -16.76 3.75
CA LYS A 91 16.51 -16.34 5.07
C LYS A 91 15.37 -16.33 6.09
N MET A 92 14.18 -15.83 5.73
CA MET A 92 13.01 -15.83 6.62
C MET A 92 12.57 -17.27 6.96
N ILE A 93 12.60 -18.19 5.99
CA ILE A 93 12.30 -19.62 6.20
C ILE A 93 13.33 -20.22 7.18
N GLN A 94 14.61 -19.93 7.01
CA GLN A 94 15.67 -20.38 7.94
C GLN A 94 15.47 -19.82 9.35
N GLN A 95 14.87 -18.66 9.50
CA GLN A 95 14.51 -18.04 10.77
C GLN A 95 13.20 -18.58 11.39
N GLY A 96 12.53 -19.52 10.70
CA GLY A 96 11.32 -20.17 11.20
C GLY A 96 10.01 -19.68 10.57
N MET A 97 10.04 -18.81 9.56
CA MET A 97 8.82 -18.46 8.83
C MET A 97 8.29 -19.67 8.06
N ALA A 98 7.04 -20.04 8.31
CA ALA A 98 6.41 -21.17 7.65
C ALA A 98 5.49 -20.69 6.51
N PHE A 99 5.63 -21.33 5.33
CA PHE A 99 4.73 -21.21 4.21
C PHE A 99 4.01 -22.54 3.96
N ASP A 100 2.92 -22.51 3.22
CA ASP A 100 2.10 -23.67 2.95
C ASP A 100 2.87 -24.71 2.10
N GLN A 101 2.77 -25.99 2.48
CA GLN A 101 3.42 -27.13 1.84
C GLN A 101 2.40 -28.21 1.50
N ASP A 102 2.71 -29.01 0.49
CA ASP A 102 1.97 -30.23 0.19
C ASP A 102 2.27 -31.36 1.20
N GLU A 103 1.58 -32.48 1.06
CA GLU A 103 1.78 -33.66 1.92
C GLU A 103 3.21 -34.26 1.85
N GLN A 104 3.96 -33.92 0.79
CA GLN A 104 5.32 -34.36 0.57
C GLN A 104 6.35 -33.35 1.11
N GLY A 105 5.91 -32.21 1.63
CA GLY A 105 6.76 -31.14 2.17
C GLY A 105 7.32 -30.17 1.11
N ASN A 106 6.80 -30.19 -0.12
CA ASN A 106 7.17 -29.21 -1.15
C ASN A 106 6.31 -27.93 -0.98
N TRP A 107 6.91 -26.77 -1.28
CA TRP A 107 6.18 -25.50 -1.26
C TRP A 107 5.01 -25.50 -2.24
N GLN A 108 3.85 -25.05 -1.79
CA GLN A 108 2.70 -24.82 -2.64
C GLN A 108 2.76 -23.42 -3.24
N PHE A 109 2.74 -23.32 -4.58
CA PHE A 109 2.76 -22.05 -5.27
C PHE A 109 1.41 -21.76 -5.92
N GLY A 110 0.83 -20.60 -5.58
CA GLY A 110 -0.35 -20.07 -6.23
C GLY A 110 -0.03 -19.32 -7.53
N LEU A 111 -1.06 -19.16 -8.37
CA LEU A 111 -1.04 -18.31 -9.56
C LEU A 111 -2.01 -17.14 -9.36
N GLU A 112 -1.53 -15.93 -9.58
CA GLU A 112 -2.36 -14.72 -9.59
C GLU A 112 -2.31 -14.02 -10.96
N GLY A 113 -3.19 -13.04 -11.17
CA GLY A 113 -3.29 -12.34 -12.46
C GLY A 113 -1.98 -11.72 -12.92
N ALA A 114 -1.77 -11.74 -14.23
CA ALA A 114 -0.58 -11.22 -14.92
C ALA A 114 0.75 -11.96 -14.61
N HIS A 115 0.75 -13.01 -13.81
CA HIS A 115 1.90 -13.90 -13.64
C HIS A 115 1.94 -14.98 -14.73
N SER A 116 3.14 -15.25 -15.27
CA SER A 116 3.35 -16.32 -16.25
C SER A 116 3.65 -17.69 -15.62
N PHE A 117 3.99 -17.72 -14.32
CA PHE A 117 4.29 -18.94 -13.55
C PHE A 117 3.63 -18.90 -12.17
N PRO A 118 3.23 -20.07 -11.61
CA PRO A 118 2.90 -20.17 -10.19
C PRO A 118 4.14 -19.85 -9.35
N ARG A 119 4.10 -18.72 -8.62
CA ARG A 119 5.20 -18.25 -7.77
C ARG A 119 4.76 -17.64 -6.46
N ILE A 120 3.49 -17.68 -6.15
CA ILE A 120 2.96 -17.02 -4.97
C ILE A 120 3.00 -17.99 -3.79
N LEU A 121 3.84 -17.71 -2.79
CA LEU A 121 3.84 -18.44 -1.53
C LEU A 121 2.75 -17.89 -0.61
N HIS A 122 2.03 -18.80 0.04
CA HIS A 122 0.96 -18.49 0.98
C HIS A 122 1.28 -18.99 2.39
N CYS A 123 0.62 -18.41 3.40
CA CYS A 123 0.63 -18.87 4.78
C CYS A 123 -0.81 -19.07 5.23
N HIS A 124 -1.13 -20.30 5.66
CA HIS A 124 -2.47 -20.66 6.10
C HIS A 124 -3.58 -20.22 5.12
N GLY A 125 -3.38 -20.53 3.83
CA GLY A 125 -4.25 -20.11 2.73
C GLY A 125 -4.17 -18.61 2.47
N ASP A 126 -5.25 -17.89 2.74
CA ASP A 126 -5.37 -16.46 2.47
C ASP A 126 -5.00 -15.55 3.67
N GLN A 127 -4.05 -15.98 4.53
CA GLN A 127 -3.64 -15.23 5.73
C GLN A 127 -2.15 -14.81 5.72
N THR A 128 -1.51 -14.78 4.56
CA THR A 128 -0.06 -14.55 4.43
C THR A 128 0.41 -13.27 5.12
N GLY A 129 -0.28 -12.16 4.88
CA GLY A 129 0.10 -10.89 5.49
C GLY A 129 0.07 -10.91 7.02
N LYS A 130 -0.96 -11.53 7.59
CA LYS A 130 -1.09 -11.69 9.05
C LYS A 130 0.06 -12.48 9.64
N TYR A 131 0.32 -13.68 9.12
CA TYR A 131 1.37 -14.56 9.66
C TYR A 131 2.77 -13.97 9.47
N LEU A 132 3.04 -13.39 8.31
CA LEU A 132 4.31 -12.73 8.03
C LEU A 132 4.54 -11.52 8.96
N THR A 133 3.51 -10.71 9.18
CA THR A 133 3.60 -9.53 10.05
C THR A 133 3.76 -9.94 11.52
N CYS A 134 2.98 -10.93 12.00
CA CYS A 134 3.13 -11.46 13.36
C CYS A 134 4.54 -12.04 13.57
N PHE A 135 5.04 -12.84 12.62
CA PHE A 135 6.40 -13.37 12.69
C PHE A 135 7.44 -12.26 12.88
N VAL A 136 7.34 -11.17 12.12
CA VAL A 136 8.27 -10.03 12.25
C VAL A 136 8.10 -9.30 13.58
N HIS A 137 6.85 -9.12 14.05
CA HIS A 137 6.57 -8.47 15.34
C HIS A 137 7.17 -9.23 16.53
N GLU A 138 7.19 -10.56 16.48
CA GLU A 138 7.85 -11.40 17.50
C GLU A 138 9.36 -11.19 17.60
N HIS A 139 9.97 -10.63 16.55
CA HIS A 139 11.40 -10.33 16.49
C HIS A 139 11.80 -8.89 16.86
N LEU A 140 10.85 -8.05 17.31
CA LEU A 140 11.09 -6.65 17.73
C LEU A 140 11.62 -6.54 19.17
N ALA A 141 12.58 -7.37 19.57
CA ALA A 141 13.00 -7.51 20.98
C ALA A 141 13.73 -6.29 21.57
N GLN A 142 14.42 -5.48 20.74
CA GLN A 142 15.22 -4.34 21.18
C GLN A 142 14.71 -2.99 20.64
N VAL A 143 13.46 -2.97 20.15
CA VAL A 143 12.82 -1.80 19.57
C VAL A 143 11.92 -1.12 20.61
N GLU A 144 12.08 0.19 20.82
CA GLU A 144 11.12 0.97 21.60
C GLU A 144 9.87 1.21 20.75
N ILE A 145 8.74 0.58 21.11
CA ILE A 145 7.47 0.72 20.36
C ILE A 145 6.57 1.71 21.06
N LYS A 146 6.11 2.73 20.32
CA LYS A 146 5.19 3.78 20.76
C LYS A 146 3.85 3.65 20.03
N GLU A 147 2.96 2.85 20.60
CA GLU A 147 1.61 2.68 20.07
C GLU A 147 0.70 3.87 20.42
N ASN A 148 -0.30 4.13 19.57
CA ASN A 148 -1.27 5.23 19.73
C ASN A 148 -0.62 6.60 19.83
N GLN A 149 0.58 6.77 19.27
CA GLN A 149 1.35 8.02 19.28
C GLN A 149 1.62 8.46 17.83
N PRO A 150 0.65 9.10 17.17
CA PRO A 150 0.79 9.52 15.79
C PRO A 150 1.87 10.57 15.63
N VAL A 151 2.73 10.41 14.63
CA VAL A 151 3.68 11.45 14.20
C VAL A 151 2.92 12.49 13.38
N THR A 152 3.13 13.76 13.70
CA THR A 152 2.37 14.88 13.14
C THR A 152 3.21 15.80 12.27
N ARG A 153 4.52 15.87 12.52
CA ARG A 153 5.47 16.70 11.77
C ARG A 153 6.84 16.06 11.68
N LEU A 154 7.57 16.39 10.59
CA LEU A 154 9.01 16.19 10.52
C LEU A 154 9.71 17.43 11.11
N LEU A 155 10.71 17.22 11.95
CA LEU A 155 11.56 18.29 12.45
C LEU A 155 12.70 18.53 11.46
N LEU A 156 12.82 19.77 10.97
CA LEU A 156 13.81 20.17 10.00
C LEU A 156 14.90 21.04 10.63
N GLY A 157 16.13 20.88 10.20
CA GLY A 157 17.25 21.71 10.61
C GLY A 157 18.37 21.69 9.58
N GLU A 158 18.89 22.85 9.19
CA GLU A 158 20.00 23.03 8.23
C GLU A 158 19.85 22.19 6.94
N GLY A 159 18.63 22.15 6.37
CA GLY A 159 18.35 21.46 5.10
C GLY A 159 18.24 19.93 5.23
N ARG A 160 18.02 19.39 6.44
CA ARG A 160 17.83 17.96 6.67
C ARG A 160 16.67 17.67 7.63
N CYS A 161 16.17 16.45 7.61
CA CYS A 161 15.31 15.91 8.66
C CYS A 161 16.17 15.51 9.87
N ILE A 162 15.76 15.97 11.07
CA ILE A 162 16.48 15.76 12.33
C ILE A 162 15.64 15.08 13.40
N GLY A 163 14.40 14.71 13.10
CA GLY A 163 13.50 14.09 14.03
C GLY A 163 12.03 14.23 13.66
N VAL A 164 11.17 13.95 14.62
CA VAL A 164 9.72 14.03 14.48
C VAL A 164 9.07 14.73 15.67
N GLU A 165 7.92 15.37 15.41
CA GLU A 165 6.95 15.75 16.43
C GLU A 165 5.81 14.71 16.39
N TYR A 166 5.39 14.26 17.56
CA TYR A 166 4.33 13.28 17.72
C TYR A 166 3.40 13.64 18.87
N LEU A 167 2.19 13.12 18.88
CA LEU A 167 1.28 13.25 20.02
C LEU A 167 1.59 12.13 21.02
N SER A 168 1.96 12.52 22.25
CA SER A 168 2.21 11.60 23.36
C SER A 168 0.92 10.87 23.80
N GLU A 169 1.02 9.94 24.74
CA GLU A 169 -0.13 9.23 25.33
C GLU A 169 -1.20 10.18 25.88
N ILE A 170 -0.77 11.32 26.43
CA ILE A 170 -1.67 12.37 26.93
C ILE A 170 -2.05 13.40 25.87
N ARG A 171 -1.79 13.09 24.59
CA ARG A 171 -2.09 13.91 23.42
C ARG A 171 -1.39 15.28 23.38
N GLU A 172 -0.26 15.42 24.05
CA GLU A 172 0.58 16.61 23.97
C GLU A 172 1.65 16.47 22.86
N PRO A 173 1.89 17.53 22.06
CA PRO A 173 2.98 17.56 21.09
C PRO A 173 4.34 17.37 21.79
N THR A 174 5.06 16.36 21.36
CA THR A 174 6.37 15.99 21.92
C THR A 174 7.35 15.80 20.78
N GLN A 175 8.61 16.19 20.97
CA GLN A 175 9.65 16.07 19.94
C GLN A 175 10.62 14.95 20.27
N LEU A 176 11.00 14.17 19.26
CA LEU A 176 12.06 13.18 19.32
C LEU A 176 13.05 13.43 18.19
N TYR A 177 14.33 13.52 18.53
CA TYR A 177 15.42 13.76 17.59
C TYR A 177 16.10 12.44 17.25
N GLY A 178 16.55 12.30 15.98
CA GLY A 178 17.24 11.13 15.50
C GLY A 178 18.20 11.43 14.35
N ASP A 179 19.11 10.51 14.12
CA ASP A 179 20.09 10.58 13.04
C ASP A 179 19.44 10.26 11.67
N ALA A 180 18.37 9.46 11.70
CA ALA A 180 17.54 9.11 10.52
C ALA A 180 16.06 8.96 10.93
N VAL A 181 15.16 9.37 10.03
CA VAL A 181 13.70 9.17 10.12
C VAL A 181 13.26 8.36 8.91
N ILE A 182 12.47 7.30 9.14
CA ILE A 182 11.97 6.41 8.09
C ILE A 182 10.44 6.46 8.09
N LEU A 183 9.84 6.82 6.96
CA LEU A 183 8.40 6.79 6.77
C LEU A 183 7.98 5.44 6.17
N ALA A 184 7.09 4.73 6.87
CA ALA A 184 6.56 3.41 6.52
C ALA A 184 5.06 3.30 6.84
N THR A 185 4.32 4.41 6.70
CA THR A 185 2.94 4.55 7.18
C THR A 185 1.89 3.97 6.23
N GLY A 186 2.32 3.34 5.15
CA GLY A 186 1.44 2.76 4.13
C GLY A 186 1.04 3.79 3.08
N GLY A 187 -0.15 3.65 2.50
CA GLY A 187 -0.61 4.44 1.36
C GLY A 187 -1.76 5.41 1.70
N ILE A 188 -2.68 5.55 0.74
CA ILE A 188 -3.67 6.65 0.71
C ILE A 188 -5.14 6.16 0.65
N GLY A 189 -5.41 4.88 0.91
CA GLY A 189 -6.74 4.29 0.63
C GLY A 189 -7.91 4.94 1.36
N GLY A 190 -7.69 5.58 2.50
CA GLY A 190 -8.70 6.33 3.24
C GLY A 190 -9.26 7.56 2.51
N LEU A 191 -8.67 7.94 1.37
CA LEU A 191 -9.21 8.98 0.48
C LEU A 191 -10.47 8.52 -0.27
N TYR A 192 -10.69 7.22 -0.40
CA TYR A 192 -11.77 6.67 -1.20
C TYR A 192 -12.84 5.97 -0.35
N PRO A 193 -14.13 6.10 -0.69
CA PRO A 193 -15.21 5.49 0.09
C PRO A 193 -15.27 3.97 -0.03
N LEU A 194 -14.76 3.41 -1.14
CA LEU A 194 -14.60 1.98 -1.37
C LEU A 194 -13.11 1.65 -1.36
N THR A 195 -12.64 1.01 -0.31
CA THR A 195 -11.23 0.67 -0.13
C THR A 195 -11.07 -0.65 0.61
N THR A 196 -9.96 -1.35 0.33
CA THR A 196 -9.52 -2.55 1.07
C THR A 196 -8.64 -2.20 2.26
N ASN A 197 -8.29 -0.92 2.40
CA ASN A 197 -7.32 -0.46 3.38
C ASN A 197 -7.94 -0.33 4.77
N ASP A 198 -7.11 -0.50 5.78
CA ASP A 198 -7.43 -0.18 7.16
C ASP A 198 -7.76 1.32 7.31
N GLU A 199 -8.59 1.67 8.27
CA GLU A 199 -9.01 3.05 8.53
C GLU A 199 -7.87 3.98 8.95
N THR A 200 -6.73 3.42 9.37
CA THR A 200 -5.51 4.17 9.74
C THR A 200 -4.76 4.71 8.53
N ILE A 201 -5.07 4.25 7.32
CA ILE A 201 -4.34 4.60 6.09
C ILE A 201 -4.91 5.89 5.49
N THR A 202 -4.31 7.02 5.88
CA THR A 202 -4.81 8.37 5.56
C THR A 202 -3.79 9.27 4.86
N GLY A 203 -2.77 8.68 4.20
CA GLY A 203 -1.77 9.43 3.42
C GLY A 203 -0.82 10.26 4.28
N ASP A 204 -0.55 9.81 5.48
CA ASP A 204 0.28 10.56 6.44
C ASP A 204 1.71 10.78 5.91
N GLU A 205 2.30 9.77 5.24
CA GLU A 205 3.62 9.84 4.62
C GLU A 205 3.73 10.96 3.57
N ALA A 206 2.77 10.98 2.66
CA ALA A 206 2.76 11.96 1.57
C ALA A 206 2.52 13.37 2.13
N ALA A 207 1.62 13.52 3.10
CA ALA A 207 1.36 14.79 3.76
C ALA A 207 2.57 15.31 4.57
N LEU A 208 3.27 14.45 5.30
CA LEU A 208 4.51 14.78 5.99
C LEU A 208 5.60 15.22 5.01
N ALA A 209 5.73 14.49 3.88
CA ALA A 209 6.68 14.80 2.81
C ALA A 209 6.35 16.14 2.13
N ILE A 210 5.09 16.38 1.75
CA ILE A 210 4.65 17.65 1.13
C ILE A 210 4.97 18.84 2.03
N ARG A 211 4.61 18.77 3.32
CA ARG A 211 4.87 19.85 4.27
C ARG A 211 6.38 20.09 4.50
N ALA A 212 7.21 19.07 4.30
CA ALA A 212 8.66 19.16 4.39
C ALA A 212 9.35 19.55 3.06
N GLY A 213 8.60 19.72 1.97
CA GLY A 213 9.13 20.02 0.65
C GLY A 213 9.88 18.86 -0.01
N VAL A 214 9.54 17.62 0.35
CA VAL A 214 10.13 16.39 -0.20
C VAL A 214 9.46 16.03 -1.51
N SER A 215 10.23 15.54 -2.48
CA SER A 215 9.73 15.17 -3.80
C SER A 215 8.84 13.92 -3.72
N LEU A 216 7.68 14.00 -4.36
CA LEU A 216 6.80 12.87 -4.64
C LEU A 216 6.91 12.47 -6.10
N ALA A 217 6.59 11.22 -6.42
CA ALA A 217 6.55 10.70 -7.79
C ALA A 217 5.30 9.85 -8.01
N ASP A 218 4.82 9.86 -9.26
CA ASP A 218 3.79 8.94 -9.77
C ASP A 218 2.46 8.95 -8.96
N MET A 219 2.10 10.08 -8.36
CA MET A 219 0.94 10.20 -7.47
C MET A 219 -0.40 9.89 -8.16
N GLU A 220 -0.49 9.97 -9.48
CA GLU A 220 -1.67 9.59 -10.26
C GLU A 220 -1.91 8.08 -10.33
N PHE A 221 -0.91 7.23 -10.01
CA PHE A 221 -1.06 5.79 -10.09
C PHE A 221 -1.58 5.19 -8.78
N VAL A 222 -2.90 5.19 -8.65
CA VAL A 222 -3.64 4.49 -7.60
C VAL A 222 -4.24 3.22 -8.19
N GLN A 223 -3.89 2.04 -7.66
CA GLN A 223 -4.45 0.77 -8.09
C GLN A 223 -5.80 0.53 -7.42
N PHE A 224 -6.80 0.26 -8.24
CA PHE A 224 -8.11 -0.19 -7.79
C PHE A 224 -8.20 -1.71 -7.95
N HIS A 225 -8.47 -2.41 -6.84
CA HIS A 225 -8.68 -3.85 -6.89
C HIS A 225 -10.08 -4.15 -7.46
N PRO A 226 -10.22 -5.12 -8.37
CA PRO A 226 -11.50 -5.40 -9.00
C PRO A 226 -12.56 -5.95 -8.03
N THR A 227 -12.15 -6.74 -7.05
CA THR A 227 -13.05 -7.59 -6.26
C THR A 227 -13.03 -7.24 -4.77
N LEU A 228 -13.64 -6.12 -4.39
CA LEU A 228 -14.00 -5.83 -3.00
C LEU A 228 -15.36 -6.45 -2.71
N LEU A 229 -15.48 -7.11 -1.54
CA LEU A 229 -16.76 -7.61 -1.04
C LEU A 229 -17.67 -6.44 -0.75
N THR A 230 -18.78 -6.33 -1.45
CA THR A 230 -19.70 -5.20 -1.30
C THR A 230 -21.15 -5.68 -1.27
N GLN A 231 -21.93 -5.10 -0.37
CA GLN A 231 -23.39 -5.27 -0.35
C GLN A 231 -24.04 -3.96 0.11
N ASP A 232 -25.16 -3.59 -0.50
CA ASP A 232 -25.93 -2.38 -0.16
C ASP A 232 -25.07 -1.10 -0.13
N GLY A 233 -24.14 -0.98 -1.09
CA GLY A 233 -23.25 0.17 -1.22
C GLY A 233 -22.11 0.24 -0.19
N LYS A 234 -21.99 -0.72 0.70
CA LYS A 234 -20.91 -0.80 1.70
C LYS A 234 -19.82 -1.77 1.26
N CYS A 235 -18.58 -1.40 1.51
CA CYS A 235 -17.42 -2.26 1.36
C CYS A 235 -17.12 -2.95 2.70
N TYR A 236 -16.84 -4.26 2.64
CA TYR A 236 -16.54 -5.07 3.82
C TYR A 236 -15.10 -5.61 3.82
N GLY A 237 -14.39 -5.48 2.72
CA GLY A 237 -13.00 -5.90 2.61
C GLY A 237 -12.65 -6.50 1.26
N LEU A 238 -11.48 -7.08 1.17
CA LEU A 238 -10.93 -7.68 -0.04
C LEU A 238 -11.45 -9.10 -0.26
N ILE A 239 -11.78 -9.43 -1.51
CA ILE A 239 -11.76 -10.81 -2.02
C ILE A 239 -10.51 -10.94 -2.87
N SER A 240 -9.54 -11.72 -2.39
CA SER A 240 -8.21 -11.87 -3.01
C SER A 240 -8.28 -12.29 -4.47
N GLU A 241 -7.31 -11.85 -5.25
CA GLU A 241 -7.10 -12.28 -6.63
C GLU A 241 -6.84 -13.79 -6.75
N ALA A 242 -6.28 -14.40 -5.70
CA ALA A 242 -6.07 -15.84 -5.62
C ALA A 242 -7.35 -16.65 -5.86
N VAL A 243 -8.53 -16.11 -5.50
CA VAL A 243 -9.83 -16.75 -5.79
C VAL A 243 -10.08 -16.86 -7.30
N ARG A 244 -9.73 -15.82 -8.09
CA ARG A 244 -9.78 -15.89 -9.56
C ARG A 244 -8.72 -16.83 -10.11
N GLY A 245 -7.54 -16.86 -9.50
CA GLY A 245 -6.47 -17.82 -9.81
C GLY A 245 -6.88 -19.27 -9.55
N ALA A 246 -7.77 -19.52 -8.58
CA ALA A 246 -8.32 -20.83 -8.27
C ALA A 246 -9.53 -21.22 -9.16
N GLY A 247 -9.91 -20.39 -10.15
CA GLY A 247 -10.94 -20.71 -11.12
C GLY A 247 -12.25 -19.94 -10.99
N ALA A 248 -12.34 -18.93 -10.13
CA ALA A 248 -13.54 -18.10 -10.07
C ALA A 248 -13.65 -17.14 -11.25
N HIS A 249 -14.89 -16.93 -11.74
CA HIS A 249 -15.19 -16.06 -12.87
C HIS A 249 -15.97 -14.80 -12.44
N LEU A 250 -15.71 -13.69 -13.13
CA LEU A 250 -16.50 -12.47 -13.00
C LEU A 250 -17.73 -12.55 -13.92
N VAL A 251 -18.90 -12.54 -13.30
CA VAL A 251 -20.18 -12.64 -14.01
C VAL A 251 -21.14 -11.50 -13.62
N ASP A 252 -22.03 -11.14 -14.52
CA ASP A 252 -23.15 -10.27 -14.21
C ASP A 252 -24.31 -11.04 -13.54
N GLU A 253 -25.42 -10.34 -13.23
CA GLU A 253 -26.62 -10.92 -12.61
C GLU A 253 -27.34 -11.95 -13.49
N TYR A 254 -26.99 -12.02 -14.77
CA TYR A 254 -27.54 -12.99 -15.73
C TYR A 254 -26.59 -14.18 -15.98
N GLY A 255 -25.39 -14.18 -15.36
CA GLY A 255 -24.36 -15.21 -15.52
C GLY A 255 -23.50 -15.03 -16.77
N ARG A 256 -23.52 -13.86 -17.43
CA ARG A 256 -22.63 -13.53 -18.56
C ARG A 256 -21.21 -13.26 -18.03
N LEU A 257 -20.21 -13.92 -18.64
CA LEU A 257 -18.79 -13.71 -18.35
C LEU A 257 -18.35 -12.31 -18.78
N VAL A 258 -18.02 -11.45 -17.81
CA VAL A 258 -17.69 -10.03 -18.05
C VAL A 258 -16.38 -9.88 -18.82
N MET A 259 -15.38 -10.71 -18.53
CA MET A 259 -14.02 -10.55 -19.07
C MET A 259 -13.77 -11.28 -20.38
N LYS A 260 -14.71 -12.09 -20.89
CA LYS A 260 -14.53 -13.01 -22.01
C LYS A 260 -14.01 -12.35 -23.30
N GLU A 261 -14.50 -11.15 -23.62
CA GLU A 261 -14.13 -10.42 -24.84
C GLU A 261 -13.28 -9.19 -24.57
N VAL A 262 -12.87 -8.98 -23.29
CA VAL A 262 -12.13 -7.80 -22.88
C VAL A 262 -10.63 -8.00 -23.00
N HIS A 263 -10.11 -9.17 -22.61
CA HIS A 263 -8.69 -9.46 -22.62
C HIS A 263 -8.41 -10.97 -22.80
N PRO A 264 -7.32 -11.38 -23.50
CA PRO A 264 -7.01 -12.79 -23.70
C PRO A 264 -6.84 -13.60 -22.41
N MET A 265 -6.33 -12.99 -21.32
CA MET A 265 -6.21 -13.63 -20.00
C MET A 265 -7.51 -13.59 -19.20
N GLN A 266 -8.59 -13.05 -19.75
CA GLN A 266 -9.91 -12.94 -19.11
C GLN A 266 -9.82 -12.43 -17.65
N ASP A 267 -10.32 -13.19 -16.68
CA ASP A 267 -10.38 -12.83 -15.27
C ASP A 267 -9.00 -12.66 -14.61
N LEU A 268 -7.94 -13.18 -15.23
CA LEU A 268 -6.54 -13.02 -14.80
C LEU A 268 -5.80 -11.89 -15.53
N ALA A 269 -6.52 -11.03 -16.25
CA ALA A 269 -5.94 -9.82 -16.83
C ALA A 269 -5.40 -8.87 -15.74
N PRO A 270 -4.49 -7.94 -16.12
CA PRO A 270 -4.01 -6.91 -15.19
C PRO A 270 -5.14 -6.17 -14.50
N ARG A 271 -4.96 -5.85 -13.22
CA ARG A 271 -6.02 -5.29 -12.34
C ARG A 271 -6.67 -4.02 -12.88
N ASP A 272 -5.90 -3.14 -13.50
CA ASP A 272 -6.39 -1.90 -14.10
C ASP A 272 -7.38 -2.17 -15.25
N ILE A 273 -7.12 -3.19 -16.05
CA ILE A 273 -8.02 -3.63 -17.14
C ILE A 273 -9.32 -4.20 -16.57
N VAL A 274 -9.22 -5.10 -15.60
CA VAL A 274 -10.40 -5.71 -14.95
C VAL A 274 -11.21 -4.65 -14.24
N ALA A 275 -10.59 -3.77 -13.46
CA ALA A 275 -11.30 -2.72 -12.73
C ALA A 275 -12.05 -1.75 -13.67
N ARG A 276 -11.46 -1.39 -14.83
CA ARG A 276 -12.15 -0.57 -15.84
C ARG A 276 -13.33 -1.29 -16.48
N ALA A 277 -13.19 -2.57 -16.79
CA ALA A 277 -14.28 -3.38 -17.36
C ALA A 277 -15.47 -3.47 -16.39
N LEU A 278 -15.20 -3.80 -15.11
CA LEU A 278 -16.25 -3.86 -14.10
C LEU A 278 -16.91 -2.48 -13.87
N THR A 279 -16.13 -1.40 -13.92
CA THR A 279 -16.66 -0.04 -13.78
C THR A 279 -17.64 0.28 -14.92
N ALA A 280 -17.32 -0.12 -16.15
CA ALA A 280 -18.23 0.07 -17.30
C ALA A 280 -19.53 -0.71 -17.13
N GLU A 281 -19.48 -1.95 -16.65
CA GLU A 281 -20.70 -2.74 -16.37
C GLU A 281 -21.55 -2.11 -15.26
N TYR A 282 -20.95 -1.61 -14.18
CA TYR A 282 -21.67 -0.88 -13.14
C TYR A 282 -22.32 0.41 -13.65
N GLN A 283 -21.65 1.14 -14.53
CA GLN A 283 -22.20 2.34 -15.16
C GLN A 283 -23.38 2.00 -16.12
N ALA A 284 -23.34 0.81 -16.72
CA ALA A 284 -24.45 0.28 -17.51
C ALA A 284 -25.63 -0.24 -16.65
N GLY A 285 -25.49 -0.28 -15.33
CA GLY A 285 -26.53 -0.70 -14.39
C GLY A 285 -26.48 -2.16 -13.98
N HIS A 286 -25.44 -2.91 -14.38
CA HIS A 286 -25.27 -4.32 -14.03
C HIS A 286 -24.70 -4.51 -12.62
N GLN A 287 -25.07 -5.62 -11.98
CA GLN A 287 -24.44 -6.11 -10.75
C GLN A 287 -23.43 -7.19 -11.10
N ILE A 288 -22.26 -7.16 -10.43
CA ILE A 288 -21.18 -8.10 -10.72
C ILE A 288 -20.94 -9.01 -9.52
N PHE A 289 -20.71 -10.27 -9.84
CA PHE A 289 -20.45 -11.32 -8.88
C PHE A 289 -19.18 -12.08 -9.25
N LEU A 290 -18.54 -12.64 -8.24
CA LEU A 290 -17.54 -13.67 -8.38
C LEU A 290 -18.21 -15.03 -8.27
N ASP A 291 -18.20 -15.81 -9.35
CA ASP A 291 -18.80 -17.15 -9.45
C ASP A 291 -17.78 -18.18 -9.00
N LEU A 292 -18.11 -18.93 -7.95
CA LEU A 292 -17.24 -19.91 -7.32
C LEU A 292 -17.45 -21.34 -7.77
N ARG A 293 -18.34 -21.60 -8.74
CA ARG A 293 -18.73 -22.98 -9.13
C ARG A 293 -17.58 -23.86 -9.59
N GLU A 294 -16.51 -23.26 -10.11
CA GLU A 294 -15.29 -23.97 -10.53
C GLU A 294 -14.18 -23.96 -9.46
N VAL A 295 -14.37 -23.26 -8.34
CA VAL A 295 -13.39 -23.23 -7.24
C VAL A 295 -13.61 -24.41 -6.31
N GLN A 296 -12.65 -25.33 -6.26
CA GLN A 296 -12.70 -26.47 -5.37
C GLN A 296 -12.34 -26.06 -3.95
N ASP A 297 -13.01 -26.66 -2.96
CA ASP A 297 -12.74 -26.52 -1.53
C ASP A 297 -12.53 -25.05 -1.07
N PHE A 298 -13.36 -24.11 -1.59
CA PHE A 298 -13.24 -22.68 -1.36
C PHE A 298 -13.06 -22.31 0.12
N GLU A 299 -13.88 -22.87 1.01
CA GLU A 299 -13.87 -22.52 2.43
C GLU A 299 -12.57 -22.98 3.13
N THR A 300 -11.95 -24.05 2.64
CA THR A 300 -10.67 -24.55 3.15
C THR A 300 -9.48 -23.73 2.65
N HIS A 301 -9.50 -23.36 1.36
CA HIS A 301 -8.41 -22.60 0.75
C HIS A 301 -8.44 -21.11 1.10
N PHE A 302 -9.65 -20.56 1.37
CA PHE A 302 -9.87 -19.14 1.64
C PHE A 302 -10.60 -18.91 2.99
N PRO A 303 -10.02 -19.36 4.11
CA PRO A 303 -10.69 -19.31 5.42
C PRO A 303 -10.93 -17.88 5.91
N GLN A 304 -10.05 -16.93 5.64
CA GLN A 304 -10.22 -15.54 6.04
C GLN A 304 -11.34 -14.88 5.24
N ILE A 305 -11.39 -15.11 3.92
CA ILE A 305 -12.48 -14.63 3.06
C ILE A 305 -13.80 -15.22 3.49
N THR A 306 -13.85 -16.52 3.75
CA THR A 306 -15.06 -17.21 4.26
C THR A 306 -15.56 -16.58 5.57
N GLN A 307 -14.66 -16.36 6.54
CA GLN A 307 -14.99 -15.69 7.79
C GLN A 307 -15.48 -14.24 7.58
N LEU A 308 -14.88 -13.52 6.62
CA LEU A 308 -15.31 -12.15 6.28
C LEU A 308 -16.75 -12.16 5.75
N ILE A 309 -17.07 -13.05 4.81
CA ILE A 309 -18.42 -13.19 4.21
C ILE A 309 -19.44 -13.57 5.29
N ASP A 310 -19.12 -14.56 6.13
CA ASP A 310 -20.00 -15.06 7.20
C ASP A 310 -20.25 -13.99 8.27
N ARG A 311 -19.22 -13.24 8.67
CA ARG A 311 -19.35 -12.13 9.64
C ARG A 311 -20.37 -11.10 9.18
N HIS A 312 -20.43 -10.83 7.89
CA HIS A 312 -21.36 -9.87 7.29
C HIS A 312 -22.66 -10.51 6.79
N LYS A 313 -22.85 -11.82 7.04
CA LYS A 313 -24.08 -12.56 6.71
C LYS A 313 -24.44 -12.52 5.22
N ILE A 314 -23.43 -12.46 4.36
CA ILE A 314 -23.62 -12.49 2.92
C ILE A 314 -23.80 -13.95 2.49
N SER A 315 -24.94 -14.25 1.87
CA SER A 315 -25.26 -15.61 1.45
C SER A 315 -24.57 -15.91 0.11
N PHE A 316 -23.62 -16.84 0.10
CA PHE A 316 -22.95 -17.28 -1.13
C PHE A 316 -23.07 -18.80 -1.36
N ARG A 317 -23.26 -19.60 -0.31
CA ARG A 317 -23.31 -21.09 -0.40
C ARG A 317 -24.49 -21.65 -1.17
N GLN A 318 -25.55 -20.85 -1.37
CA GLN A 318 -26.75 -21.29 -2.09
C GLN A 318 -26.62 -21.17 -3.61
N ASN A 319 -25.92 -20.14 -4.07
CA ASN A 319 -25.80 -19.80 -5.50
C ASN A 319 -24.34 -19.76 -5.99
N ASN A 320 -23.37 -19.91 -5.10
CA ASN A 320 -21.93 -19.79 -5.35
C ASN A 320 -21.50 -18.42 -5.91
N LEU A 321 -22.23 -17.34 -5.58
CA LEU A 321 -21.97 -16.00 -6.04
C LEU A 321 -21.61 -15.07 -4.90
N ILE A 322 -20.47 -14.38 -5.02
CA ILE A 322 -20.04 -13.33 -4.07
C ILE A 322 -20.19 -11.98 -4.77
N PRO A 323 -20.98 -11.04 -4.22
CA PRO A 323 -21.10 -9.70 -4.80
C PRO A 323 -19.79 -8.93 -4.63
N VAL A 324 -19.27 -8.39 -5.74
CA VAL A 324 -17.97 -7.70 -5.75
C VAL A 324 -18.05 -6.37 -6.49
N ARG A 325 -17.17 -5.44 -6.12
CA ARG A 325 -17.06 -4.13 -6.76
C ARG A 325 -15.61 -3.63 -6.75
N PRO A 326 -15.16 -2.88 -7.77
CA PRO A 326 -13.85 -2.24 -7.72
C PRO A 326 -13.74 -1.19 -6.62
N GLY A 327 -12.56 -1.09 -5.99
CA GLY A 327 -12.26 -0.07 -4.99
C GLY A 327 -10.76 0.14 -4.80
N ALA A 328 -10.37 1.21 -4.12
CA ALA A 328 -8.98 1.57 -3.89
C ALA A 328 -8.26 0.48 -3.08
N HIS A 329 -7.01 0.21 -3.45
CA HIS A 329 -6.28 -0.91 -2.88
C HIS A 329 -4.81 -0.61 -2.58
N PHE A 330 -4.07 -0.03 -3.52
CA PHE A 330 -2.64 0.18 -3.37
C PHE A 330 -2.18 1.45 -4.09
N MET A 331 -1.21 2.16 -3.51
CA MET A 331 -0.57 3.32 -4.11
C MET A 331 0.77 2.92 -4.71
N MET A 332 0.95 3.09 -6.04
CA MET A 332 2.25 2.86 -6.69
C MET A 332 3.14 4.09 -6.61
N GLY A 333 2.55 5.29 -6.64
CA GLY A 333 3.24 6.53 -6.35
C GLY A 333 3.56 6.70 -4.87
N GLY A 334 4.17 7.80 -4.50
CA GLY A 334 4.52 8.13 -3.12
C GLY A 334 5.77 8.99 -3.03
N ILE A 335 6.49 8.90 -1.92
CA ILE A 335 7.75 9.61 -1.71
C ILE A 335 8.82 9.05 -2.66
N ALA A 336 9.38 9.90 -3.52
CA ALA A 336 10.46 9.50 -4.42
C ALA A 336 11.71 9.07 -3.65
N THR A 337 12.20 7.86 -3.90
CA THR A 337 13.38 7.29 -3.21
C THR A 337 14.38 6.71 -4.20
N ASP A 338 15.65 6.65 -3.77
CA ASP A 338 16.62 5.78 -4.41
C ASP A 338 16.50 4.32 -3.91
N GLN A 339 17.40 3.43 -4.37
CA GLN A 339 17.38 2.01 -3.99
C GLN A 339 17.70 1.77 -2.51
N THR A 340 18.23 2.76 -1.80
CA THR A 340 18.48 2.70 -0.34
C THR A 340 17.34 3.32 0.48
N GLY A 341 16.25 3.71 -0.18
CA GLY A 341 15.12 4.40 0.44
C GLY A 341 15.39 5.86 0.82
N ALA A 342 16.54 6.43 0.43
CA ALA A 342 16.85 7.84 0.70
C ALA A 342 15.99 8.76 -0.17
N THR A 343 15.45 9.82 0.46
CA THR A 343 14.60 10.81 -0.19
C THR A 343 15.41 12.04 -0.66
N SER A 344 14.75 13.01 -1.30
CA SER A 344 15.36 14.30 -1.64
C SER A 344 15.77 15.13 -0.41
N LEU A 345 15.33 14.79 0.80
CA LEU A 345 15.66 15.45 2.06
C LEU A 345 16.64 14.59 2.86
N PRO A 346 17.90 15.02 3.05
CA PRO A 346 18.87 14.28 3.86
C PRO A 346 18.32 13.94 5.25
N GLY A 347 18.62 12.73 5.73
CA GLY A 347 18.12 12.23 7.03
C GLY A 347 16.70 11.69 7.00
N LEU A 348 15.99 11.78 5.87
CA LEU A 348 14.66 11.22 5.67
C LEU A 348 14.71 10.07 4.66
N TYR A 349 14.05 8.98 5.01
CA TYR A 349 13.92 7.75 4.22
C TYR A 349 12.45 7.35 4.10
N ALA A 350 12.12 6.55 3.09
CA ALA A 350 10.79 5.93 2.99
C ALA A 350 10.93 4.47 2.52
N VAL A 351 9.97 3.61 2.93
CA VAL A 351 9.97 2.18 2.64
C VAL A 351 8.55 1.61 2.58
N GLY A 352 8.36 0.56 1.80
CA GLY A 352 7.06 -0.06 1.54
C GLY A 352 6.17 0.86 0.73
N GLU A 353 4.85 0.76 0.88
CA GLU A 353 3.88 1.52 0.09
C GLU A 353 4.00 3.06 0.24
N ALA A 354 4.67 3.54 1.29
CA ALA A 354 4.99 4.97 1.47
C ALA A 354 5.99 5.49 0.43
N ALA A 355 6.81 4.61 -0.14
CA ALA A 355 7.88 4.94 -1.08
C ALA A 355 7.47 4.68 -2.53
N CYS A 356 7.76 5.61 -3.42
CA CYS A 356 7.77 5.36 -4.85
C CYS A 356 9.18 4.88 -5.25
N THR A 357 9.40 3.56 -5.16
CA THR A 357 10.66 2.89 -5.55
C THR A 357 10.82 2.74 -7.06
N GLY A 358 9.73 2.96 -7.82
CA GLY A 358 9.66 2.68 -9.24
C GLY A 358 9.46 1.19 -9.60
N VAL A 359 9.44 0.28 -8.63
CA VAL A 359 9.25 -1.17 -8.88
C VAL A 359 7.93 -1.49 -9.57
N HIS A 360 6.87 -0.78 -9.20
CA HIS A 360 5.51 -1.13 -9.63
C HIS A 360 5.08 -0.46 -10.95
N GLY A 361 5.83 0.55 -11.40
CA GLY A 361 5.44 1.31 -12.58
C GLY A 361 4.02 1.87 -12.46
N ALA A 362 3.28 1.85 -13.57
CA ALA A 362 1.94 2.41 -13.61
C ALA A 362 0.82 1.46 -13.12
N ASN A 363 1.15 0.20 -12.78
CA ASN A 363 0.21 -0.79 -12.25
C ASN A 363 0.96 -1.96 -11.62
N ARG A 364 0.71 -2.23 -10.35
CA ARG A 364 1.43 -3.21 -9.55
C ARG A 364 1.06 -4.65 -9.94
N LEU A 365 2.05 -5.49 -10.18
CA LEU A 365 1.88 -6.94 -10.27
C LEU A 365 1.42 -7.48 -8.91
N ALA A 366 0.46 -8.38 -8.91
CA ALA A 366 -0.09 -8.98 -7.69
C ALA A 366 1.02 -9.60 -6.82
N SER A 367 0.88 -9.55 -5.51
CA SER A 367 1.80 -10.12 -4.51
C SER A 367 3.25 -9.61 -4.51
N ASN A 368 3.60 -8.58 -5.31
CA ASN A 368 4.90 -7.91 -5.25
C ASN A 368 5.04 -6.95 -4.06
N SER A 369 3.94 -6.43 -3.47
CA SER A 369 4.02 -5.46 -2.38
C SER A 369 4.63 -6.01 -1.09
N LEU A 370 4.30 -7.25 -0.72
CA LEU A 370 4.92 -7.90 0.44
C LEU A 370 6.40 -8.20 0.17
N LEU A 371 6.75 -8.61 -1.05
CA LEU A 371 8.15 -8.82 -1.44
C LEU A 371 8.94 -7.51 -1.40
N GLU A 372 8.36 -6.39 -1.84
CA GLU A 372 8.97 -5.06 -1.74
C GLU A 372 9.28 -4.71 -0.29
N CYS A 373 8.32 -4.90 0.62
CA CYS A 373 8.57 -4.68 2.05
C CYS A 373 9.76 -5.49 2.55
N VAL A 374 9.88 -6.77 2.16
CA VAL A 374 10.97 -7.65 2.60
C VAL A 374 12.33 -7.18 2.05
N VAL A 375 12.39 -6.89 0.75
CA VAL A 375 13.66 -6.57 0.09
C VAL A 375 14.13 -5.15 0.44
N PHE A 376 13.26 -4.14 0.28
CA PHE A 376 13.67 -2.75 0.45
C PHE A 376 13.87 -2.35 1.92
N SER A 377 13.19 -2.98 2.87
CA SER A 377 13.50 -2.77 4.29
C SER A 377 14.97 -3.09 4.62
N HIS A 378 15.50 -4.14 4.02
CA HIS A 378 16.90 -4.51 4.17
C HIS A 378 17.85 -3.51 3.50
N GLN A 379 17.49 -3.00 2.30
CA GLN A 379 18.27 -1.97 1.61
C GLN A 379 18.35 -0.67 2.41
N VAL A 380 17.21 -0.22 2.96
CA VAL A 380 17.13 0.97 3.83
C VAL A 380 18.02 0.78 5.07
N ALA A 381 17.89 -0.38 5.74
CA ALA A 381 18.70 -0.67 6.93
C ALA A 381 20.21 -0.65 6.64
N GLN A 382 20.64 -1.26 5.53
CA GLN A 382 22.05 -1.23 5.11
C GLN A 382 22.52 0.20 4.81
N GLY A 383 21.72 1.00 4.11
CA GLY A 383 22.02 2.40 3.82
C GLY A 383 22.23 3.22 5.10
N ILE A 384 21.36 3.04 6.10
CA ILE A 384 21.45 3.75 7.39
C ILE A 384 22.67 3.30 8.21
N VAL A 385 22.96 2.00 8.26
CA VAL A 385 24.15 1.52 8.95
C VAL A 385 25.44 2.09 8.35
N ALA A 386 25.48 2.24 7.03
CA ALA A 386 26.61 2.79 6.29
C ALA A 386 26.80 4.31 6.43
N LEU A 387 25.82 5.04 7.00
CA LEU A 387 25.96 6.50 7.21
C LEU A 387 27.19 6.81 8.07
N PRO A 388 27.90 7.92 7.80
CA PRO A 388 28.99 8.36 8.65
C PRO A 388 28.54 8.68 10.07
N ASP A 389 29.43 8.53 11.05
CA ASP A 389 29.15 8.75 12.48
C ASP A 389 28.95 10.25 12.85
N GLU A 390 29.25 11.15 11.94
CA GLU A 390 29.12 12.60 12.14
C GLU A 390 27.72 13.10 11.80
N THR A 391 26.82 13.07 12.77
CA THR A 391 25.61 13.89 12.73
C THR A 391 25.88 15.20 13.45
N LYS A 392 25.96 16.31 12.73
CA LYS A 392 26.04 17.63 13.35
C LYS A 392 24.76 17.86 14.15
N ALA A 393 24.89 18.28 15.41
CA ALA A 393 23.75 18.81 16.15
C ALA A 393 23.22 20.04 15.40
N THR A 394 22.00 19.93 14.88
CA THR A 394 21.36 20.99 14.12
C THR A 394 20.23 21.60 14.94
N THR A 395 20.09 22.91 14.89
CA THR A 395 18.98 23.61 15.58
C THR A 395 17.71 23.46 14.74
N PRO A 396 16.58 23.06 15.34
CA PRO A 396 15.31 23.01 14.63
C PRO A 396 14.93 24.36 14.04
N ILE A 397 14.44 24.34 12.81
CA ILE A 397 13.89 25.52 12.14
C ILE A 397 12.41 25.60 12.53
N SER A 398 11.97 26.79 12.96
CA SER A 398 10.55 27.04 13.24
C SER A 398 9.74 26.90 11.96
N GLN A 399 8.74 26.03 11.97
CA GLN A 399 7.83 25.84 10.84
C GLN A 399 6.67 26.84 10.91
N LYS A 400 6.18 27.26 9.73
CA LYS A 400 5.01 28.12 9.64
C LYS A 400 3.78 27.40 10.20
N LEU A 401 3.06 28.07 11.08
CA LEU A 401 1.76 27.58 11.58
C LEU A 401 0.62 28.32 10.89
N ALA A 402 -0.51 27.64 10.73
CA ALA A 402 -1.79 28.26 10.39
C ALA A 402 -2.49 28.75 11.67
N ASP A 403 -3.42 29.69 11.52
CA ASP A 403 -4.28 30.12 12.64
C ASP A 403 -5.25 28.99 13.02
N LYS A 404 -5.85 28.36 12.01
CA LYS A 404 -6.78 27.22 12.16
C LYS A 404 -6.88 26.45 10.84
N PHE A 405 -7.40 25.24 10.91
CA PHE A 405 -7.88 24.52 9.73
C PHE A 405 -9.22 25.05 9.26
N THR A 406 -9.41 25.07 7.93
CA THR A 406 -10.74 25.09 7.31
C THR A 406 -10.79 23.84 6.44
N LEU A 407 -11.57 22.82 6.85
CA LEU A 407 -11.57 21.50 6.24
C LEU A 407 -12.97 21.16 5.66
N PRO A 408 -13.02 20.38 4.59
CA PRO A 408 -14.26 19.77 4.16
C PRO A 408 -14.71 18.68 5.14
N ASP A 409 -15.99 18.32 5.07
CA ASP A 409 -16.45 17.05 5.62
C ASP A 409 -15.73 15.87 4.95
N LYS A 410 -15.26 14.90 5.74
CA LYS A 410 -14.47 13.75 5.23
C LYS A 410 -15.24 12.93 4.20
N ALA A 411 -16.54 12.69 4.41
CA ALA A 411 -17.35 11.92 3.46
C ALA A 411 -17.57 12.70 2.15
N ALA A 412 -17.72 14.03 2.23
CA ALA A 412 -17.80 14.89 1.05
C ALA A 412 -16.47 14.87 0.26
N LEU A 413 -15.31 14.92 0.95
CA LEU A 413 -14.01 14.78 0.31
C LEU A 413 -13.89 13.42 -0.40
N GLN A 414 -14.19 12.32 0.28
CA GLN A 414 -14.15 10.98 -0.28
C GLN A 414 -15.06 10.82 -1.51
N THR A 415 -16.29 11.32 -1.46
CA THR A 415 -17.25 11.24 -2.57
C THR A 415 -16.72 12.00 -3.79
N ARG A 416 -16.20 13.21 -3.60
CA ARG A 416 -15.65 14.02 -4.69
C ARG A 416 -14.34 13.45 -5.24
N ALA A 417 -13.47 12.95 -4.36
CA ALA A 417 -12.24 12.27 -4.77
C ALA A 417 -12.55 11.01 -5.59
N TRP A 418 -13.55 10.22 -5.21
CA TRP A 418 -13.98 9.06 -6.00
C TRP A 418 -14.45 9.46 -7.40
N ALA A 419 -15.23 10.52 -7.53
CA ALA A 419 -15.73 11.01 -8.82
C ALA A 419 -14.59 11.53 -9.72
N ALA A 420 -13.68 12.35 -9.17
CA ALA A 420 -12.63 13.03 -9.94
C ALA A 420 -11.36 12.20 -10.12
N LEU A 421 -10.95 11.42 -9.09
CA LEU A 421 -9.65 10.75 -9.00
C LEU A 421 -9.76 9.21 -8.99
N GLY A 422 -10.93 8.68 -9.33
CA GLY A 422 -11.22 7.25 -9.37
C GLY A 422 -10.60 6.53 -10.59
N ILE A 423 -11.24 5.43 -10.98
CA ILE A 423 -10.75 4.47 -11.99
C ILE A 423 -10.69 5.07 -13.40
N GLN A 424 -11.68 5.92 -13.76
CA GLN A 424 -11.74 6.63 -15.03
C GLN A 424 -11.95 8.11 -14.75
N ARG A 425 -11.06 8.94 -15.22
CA ARG A 425 -10.95 10.37 -14.87
C ARG A 425 -11.37 11.27 -16.03
N SER A 426 -11.73 12.50 -15.70
CA SER A 426 -11.99 13.58 -16.66
C SER A 426 -11.19 14.81 -16.24
N PRO A 427 -10.46 15.49 -17.16
CA PRO A 427 -9.76 16.73 -16.83
C PRO A 427 -10.69 17.77 -16.20
N THR A 428 -11.89 17.95 -16.74
CA THR A 428 -12.89 18.90 -16.24
C THR A 428 -13.29 18.56 -14.79
N GLU A 429 -13.60 17.29 -14.49
CA GLU A 429 -13.98 16.88 -13.12
C GLU A 429 -12.82 17.08 -12.13
N ILE A 430 -11.57 16.86 -12.56
CA ILE A 430 -10.39 17.13 -11.71
C ILE A 430 -10.21 18.63 -11.47
N GLU A 431 -10.37 19.49 -12.49
CA GLU A 431 -10.29 20.94 -12.35
C GLU A 431 -11.39 21.50 -11.43
N GLU A 432 -12.62 20.99 -11.56
CA GLU A 432 -13.74 21.32 -10.65
C GLU A 432 -13.45 20.87 -9.21
N PHE A 433 -12.87 19.67 -9.04
CA PHE A 433 -12.46 19.16 -7.73
C PHE A 433 -11.38 20.05 -7.10
N LEU A 434 -10.34 20.43 -7.84
CA LEU A 434 -9.29 21.34 -7.35
C LEU A 434 -9.84 22.72 -6.99
N THR A 435 -10.77 23.25 -7.81
CA THR A 435 -11.45 24.52 -7.52
C THR A 435 -12.27 24.46 -6.23
N TRP A 436 -12.93 23.33 -6.00
CA TRP A 436 -13.65 23.10 -4.74
C TRP A 436 -12.68 22.94 -3.56
N LEU A 437 -11.57 22.20 -3.73
CA LEU A 437 -10.60 21.95 -2.67
C LEU A 437 -9.87 23.24 -2.26
N ALA A 438 -9.63 24.16 -3.19
CA ALA A 438 -8.98 25.45 -2.94
C ALA A 438 -9.80 26.39 -2.00
N GLN A 439 -11.04 26.05 -1.66
CA GLN A 439 -11.84 26.82 -0.68
C GLN A 439 -11.45 26.52 0.77
N PHE A 440 -10.58 25.52 1.01
CA PHE A 440 -10.19 25.03 2.31
C PHE A 440 -8.73 25.36 2.62
N ASP A 441 -8.38 25.49 3.91
CA ASP A 441 -7.01 25.71 4.36
C ASP A 441 -6.53 24.51 5.19
N PHE A 442 -5.61 23.73 4.60
CA PHE A 442 -5.11 22.45 5.13
C PHE A 442 -3.59 22.29 4.97
N GLN A 443 -2.91 23.25 4.35
CA GLN A 443 -1.48 23.11 4.03
C GLN A 443 -0.58 23.16 5.27
N PHE A 444 -0.84 24.11 6.15
CA PHE A 444 -0.07 24.31 7.38
C PHE A 444 -0.87 23.86 8.59
N LEU A 445 -0.19 23.19 9.51
CA LEU A 445 -0.81 22.75 10.76
C LEU A 445 -1.02 23.96 11.70
N PRO A 446 -2.19 24.11 12.32
CA PRO A 446 -2.38 25.07 13.41
C PRO A 446 -1.67 24.60 14.69
N ALA A 447 -1.67 25.45 15.72
CA ALA A 447 -1.10 25.09 17.02
C ALA A 447 -1.91 24.00 17.74
N HIS A 448 -3.23 23.94 17.49
CA HIS A 448 -4.14 22.96 18.09
C HIS A 448 -5.03 22.35 17.02
N TYR A 449 -5.15 21.03 17.03
CA TYR A 449 -5.99 20.23 16.13
C TYR A 449 -6.29 18.86 16.75
N SER A 450 -7.39 18.27 16.35
CA SER A 450 -7.70 16.87 16.65
C SER A 450 -7.02 15.93 15.64
N LEU A 451 -6.88 14.64 15.99
CA LEU A 451 -6.34 13.65 15.05
C LEU A 451 -7.20 13.52 13.78
N THR A 452 -8.54 13.60 13.93
CA THR A 452 -9.45 13.56 12.79
C THR A 452 -9.27 14.77 11.85
N GLU A 453 -9.03 15.96 12.37
CA GLU A 453 -8.71 17.13 11.56
C GLU A 453 -7.38 16.96 10.84
N LEU A 454 -6.33 16.45 11.53
CA LEU A 454 -5.05 16.14 10.91
C LEU A 454 -5.19 15.15 9.75
N GLU A 455 -5.89 14.04 9.98
CA GLU A 455 -6.12 13.02 8.95
C GLU A 455 -6.88 13.59 7.75
N THR A 456 -7.91 14.42 7.99
CA THR A 456 -8.66 15.08 6.91
C THR A 456 -7.78 16.06 6.13
N ALA A 457 -6.95 16.84 6.83
CA ALA A 457 -5.99 17.75 6.19
C ALA A 457 -4.94 16.99 5.37
N ASN A 458 -4.46 15.83 5.88
CA ASN A 458 -3.55 14.95 5.14
C ASN A 458 -4.19 14.40 3.86
N LEU A 459 -5.43 13.92 3.95
CA LEU A 459 -6.19 13.46 2.78
C LEU A 459 -6.44 14.58 1.75
N CYS A 460 -6.64 15.82 2.17
CA CYS A 460 -6.76 16.97 1.26
C CYS A 460 -5.45 17.21 0.49
N LEU A 461 -4.29 17.19 1.17
CA LEU A 461 -2.97 17.35 0.54
C LEU A 461 -2.70 16.24 -0.48
N VAL A 462 -2.98 15.00 -0.11
CA VAL A 462 -2.81 13.84 -1.00
C VAL A 462 -3.72 13.92 -2.21
N ALA A 463 -4.99 14.29 -2.01
CA ALA A 463 -5.95 14.45 -3.09
C ALA A 463 -5.51 15.55 -4.08
N GLU A 464 -4.99 16.66 -3.59
CA GLU A 464 -4.42 17.73 -4.41
C GLU A 464 -3.23 17.23 -5.22
N ALA A 465 -2.29 16.50 -4.59
CA ALA A 465 -1.12 15.93 -5.26
C ALA A 465 -1.51 14.92 -6.36
N ILE A 466 -2.47 14.03 -6.10
CA ILE A 466 -3.01 13.08 -7.09
C ILE A 466 -3.66 13.83 -8.25
N ALA A 467 -4.47 14.84 -7.98
CA ALA A 467 -5.15 15.64 -8.99
C ALA A 467 -4.17 16.36 -9.91
N GLN A 468 -3.16 17.00 -9.33
CA GLN A 468 -2.11 17.71 -10.09
C GLN A 468 -1.28 16.75 -10.95
N ALA A 469 -0.87 15.60 -10.41
CA ALA A 469 -0.14 14.58 -11.13
C ALA A 469 -0.98 14.00 -12.29
N ALA A 470 -2.27 13.72 -12.04
CA ALA A 470 -3.18 13.23 -13.05
C ALA A 470 -3.37 14.23 -14.20
N LEU A 471 -3.53 15.53 -13.93
CA LEU A 471 -3.63 16.55 -14.98
C LEU A 471 -2.33 16.73 -15.77
N ALA A 472 -1.19 16.50 -15.14
CA ALA A 472 0.11 16.58 -15.80
C ALA A 472 0.32 15.43 -16.80
N ARG A 473 -0.20 14.23 -16.52
CA ARG A 473 -0.10 13.05 -17.40
C ARG A 473 -1.20 13.06 -18.46
N LYS A 474 -0.82 13.22 -19.70
CA LYS A 474 -1.80 13.29 -20.81
C LYS A 474 -2.18 11.93 -21.36
N GLU A 475 -1.31 10.93 -21.23
CA GLU A 475 -1.46 9.60 -21.79
C GLU A 475 -2.22 8.69 -20.80
N ASN A 476 -3.04 7.78 -21.33
CA ASN A 476 -3.53 6.62 -20.58
C ASN A 476 -2.37 5.67 -20.31
N LEU A 477 -2.13 5.34 -19.05
CA LEU A 477 -1.04 4.46 -18.67
C LEU A 477 -1.42 3.67 -17.39
N GLY A 478 -1.51 2.36 -17.48
CA GLY A 478 -1.82 1.50 -16.33
C GLY A 478 -3.07 1.94 -15.56
N ALA A 479 -2.91 2.26 -14.30
CA ALA A 479 -3.99 2.69 -13.41
C ALA A 479 -4.51 4.11 -13.71
N HIS A 480 -3.76 4.93 -14.44
CA HIS A 480 -4.23 6.25 -14.89
C HIS A 480 -4.95 6.13 -16.22
N ALA A 481 -6.25 6.40 -16.23
CA ALA A 481 -7.07 6.30 -17.45
C ALA A 481 -8.04 7.48 -17.56
N TRP A 482 -8.00 8.14 -18.70
CA TRP A 482 -9.00 9.13 -19.08
C TRP A 482 -10.30 8.46 -19.54
N ARG A 483 -11.43 9.02 -19.14
CA ARG A 483 -12.75 8.60 -19.66
C ARG A 483 -12.80 8.88 -21.16
N LYS A 484 -13.23 7.89 -21.94
CA LYS A 484 -13.51 8.10 -23.37
C LYS A 484 -14.76 8.97 -23.47
N ASN A 485 -14.66 10.06 -24.27
CA ASN A 485 -15.79 10.90 -24.63
C ASN A 485 -16.77 10.14 -25.52
#